data_2a9c9202a4120c2485b6c2aa92d9e3e4
#
_entry.id   2a9c9202a4120c2485b6c2aa92d9e3e4
#
_cell.length_a   1.000
_cell.length_b   1.000
_cell.length_c   1.000
_cell.angle_alpha   90.00
_cell.angle_beta   90.00
_cell.angle_gamma   90.00
#
_symmetry.space_group_name_H-M   'P 1'
#
loop_
_entity.id
_entity.type
_entity.pdbx_description
1 polymer ?
#
loop_
_entity_poly.entity_id
_entity_poly.type
_entity_poly.pdbx_seq_one_letter_code
_entity_poly.pdbx_strand_id
1 'polypeptide(L)'
;MRFRAKYGLVGLAIIQKEFVAEGLNEVGLSAGLFYFPHYGKYEEYDEAQNAITLSDLQVVNWMLSQFATIDEVREAIEGVKVVSLDKPGKSSTVHWRIGDAKGNQMVLEFVGGVPYFYENKVGVLTNSPDFPWQVTNLNNYVNLYPGAVTPQQWGGVTIFPFGAGAGFHGIPGDVTPPSRFVRVAFYKATAPVCPTAYDAILQSFHILNNFDIPIGIEHALGKAPDIPSATQWTSAIDLTNRKVYYKTAYNNNIRCISMKKIDFDKVKYQSYPLDKELKQPCLLYTSPSP
;
A
#
# COMPACT_ATOMS: atom_id res chain seq x y z
N MET A 1 -3.87 -25.26 -0.19
CA MET A 1 -2.56 -25.56 0.45
C MET A 1 -2.69 -25.51 1.97
N ARG A 2 -1.96 -26.37 2.70
CA ARG A 2 -1.83 -26.29 4.17
C ARG A 2 -0.36 -26.05 4.52
N PHE A 3 -0.09 -25.06 5.38
CA PHE A 3 1.26 -24.76 5.84
C PHE A 3 1.25 -24.37 7.32
N ARG A 4 2.37 -24.57 7.99
CA ARG A 4 2.60 -24.10 9.36
C ARG A 4 3.50 -22.87 9.30
N ALA A 5 3.13 -21.81 10.02
CA ALA A 5 3.96 -20.61 10.09
C ALA A 5 5.36 -20.95 10.63
N LYS A 6 6.38 -20.42 9.96
CA LYS A 6 7.79 -20.44 10.41
C LYS A 6 8.13 -19.16 11.15
N TYR A 7 7.48 -18.06 10.78
CA TYR A 7 7.73 -16.73 11.33
C TYR A 7 6.46 -16.14 11.90
N GLY A 8 6.62 -15.45 13.03
CA GLY A 8 5.57 -14.61 13.59
C GLY A 8 5.36 -13.37 12.74
N LEU A 9 4.11 -12.91 12.64
CA LEU A 9 3.76 -11.74 11.85
C LEU A 9 2.73 -10.86 12.55
N VAL A 10 2.73 -9.59 12.20
CA VAL A 10 1.66 -8.62 12.48
C VAL A 10 1.11 -8.12 11.16
N GLY A 11 -0.19 -8.20 10.97
CA GLY A 11 -0.85 -7.79 9.74
C GLY A 11 -2.20 -7.13 9.98
N LEU A 12 -2.60 -6.29 9.02
CA LEU A 12 -3.93 -5.73 8.92
C LEU A 12 -4.76 -6.64 8.03
N ALA A 13 -5.85 -7.19 8.57
CA ALA A 13 -6.69 -8.15 7.86
C ALA A 13 -7.98 -7.51 7.34
N ILE A 14 -8.49 -8.03 6.23
CA ILE A 14 -9.75 -7.64 5.59
C ILE A 14 -10.69 -8.84 5.51
N ILE A 15 -11.99 -8.59 5.51
CA ILE A 15 -13.05 -9.59 5.33
C ILE A 15 -13.00 -10.68 6.40
N GLN A 16 -11.90 -11.41 6.50
CA GLN A 16 -11.65 -12.46 7.49
C GLN A 16 -10.26 -12.27 8.10
N LYS A 17 -10.09 -12.72 9.33
CA LYS A 17 -8.85 -12.59 10.10
C LYS A 17 -7.63 -13.28 9.45
N GLU A 18 -7.86 -14.25 8.58
CA GLU A 18 -6.82 -14.97 7.83
C GLU A 18 -6.38 -14.24 6.55
N PHE A 19 -7.16 -13.26 6.08
CA PHE A 19 -6.87 -12.50 4.86
C PHE A 19 -6.09 -11.23 5.20
N VAL A 20 -4.80 -11.37 5.33
CA VAL A 20 -3.88 -10.27 5.61
C VAL A 20 -3.73 -9.41 4.35
N ALA A 21 -4.20 -8.15 4.41
CA ALA A 21 -4.05 -7.19 3.31
C ALA A 21 -2.62 -6.63 3.23
N GLU A 22 -2.02 -6.38 4.38
CA GLU A 22 -0.63 -5.93 4.49
C GLU A 22 -0.05 -6.27 5.86
N GLY A 23 1.27 -6.40 5.94
CA GLY A 23 1.92 -6.73 7.20
C GLY A 23 3.43 -6.82 7.12
N LEU A 24 3.98 -7.23 8.25
CA LEU A 24 5.39 -7.39 8.51
C LEU A 24 5.61 -8.66 9.33
N ASN A 25 6.64 -9.45 9.00
CA ASN A 25 7.07 -10.55 9.84
C ASN A 25 8.24 -10.17 10.76
N GLU A 26 8.53 -11.03 11.73
CA GLU A 26 9.56 -10.81 12.74
C GLU A 26 10.99 -10.72 12.18
N VAL A 27 11.24 -11.27 11.00
CA VAL A 27 12.56 -11.20 10.34
C VAL A 27 12.68 -10.04 9.34
N GLY A 28 11.59 -9.29 9.08
CA GLY A 28 11.63 -8.03 8.35
C GLY A 28 11.19 -8.09 6.91
N LEU A 29 10.53 -9.15 6.50
CA LEU A 29 9.81 -9.18 5.24
C LEU A 29 8.45 -8.50 5.43
N SER A 30 8.10 -7.61 4.50
CA SER A 30 6.81 -6.93 4.41
C SER A 30 6.15 -7.25 3.09
N ALA A 31 4.84 -7.45 3.11
CA ALA A 31 4.04 -7.62 1.91
C ALA A 31 2.69 -6.91 2.06
N GLY A 32 2.07 -6.57 0.94
CA GLY A 32 0.74 -6.00 0.90
C GLY A 32 0.09 -6.24 -0.45
N LEU A 33 -1.24 -6.38 -0.47
CA LEU A 33 -2.03 -6.58 -1.67
C LEU A 33 -2.77 -5.29 -2.06
N PHE A 34 -3.03 -5.15 -3.36
CA PHE A 34 -3.79 -4.05 -3.94
C PHE A 34 -4.74 -4.60 -5.01
N TYR A 35 -5.91 -4.02 -5.11
CA TYR A 35 -6.89 -4.38 -6.13
C TYR A 35 -6.35 -4.12 -7.54
N PHE A 36 -6.45 -5.12 -8.43
CA PHE A 36 -5.84 -5.11 -9.76
C PHE A 36 -6.83 -5.59 -10.83
N PRO A 37 -7.98 -4.92 -10.98
CA PRO A 37 -9.04 -5.35 -11.87
C PRO A 37 -8.63 -5.24 -13.35
N HIS A 38 -9.15 -6.16 -14.17
CA HIS A 38 -9.05 -6.21 -15.63
C HIS A 38 -7.66 -6.54 -16.21
N TYR A 39 -6.58 -6.43 -15.44
CA TYR A 39 -5.21 -6.70 -15.89
C TYR A 39 -4.68 -8.03 -15.35
N GLY A 40 -5.00 -8.33 -14.09
CA GLY A 40 -4.65 -9.60 -13.48
C GLY A 40 -5.49 -10.76 -14.04
N LYS A 41 -4.85 -11.92 -14.16
CA LYS A 41 -5.54 -13.18 -14.47
C LYS A 41 -4.82 -14.32 -13.79
N TYR A 42 -5.54 -15.03 -12.92
CA TYR A 42 -5.08 -16.26 -12.28
C TYR A 42 -5.49 -17.48 -13.09
N GLU A 43 -4.95 -18.63 -12.71
CA GLU A 43 -5.45 -19.91 -13.19
C GLU A 43 -6.82 -20.23 -12.55
N GLU A 44 -7.57 -21.12 -13.24
CA GLU A 44 -8.80 -21.62 -12.66
C GLU A 44 -8.52 -22.63 -11.55
N TYR A 45 -9.41 -22.68 -10.55
CA TYR A 45 -9.30 -23.65 -9.48
C TYR A 45 -9.44 -25.08 -9.99
N ASP A 46 -8.54 -25.92 -9.55
CA ASP A 46 -8.53 -27.37 -9.81
C ASP A 46 -8.37 -28.11 -8.48
N GLU A 47 -9.35 -28.91 -8.10
CA GLU A 47 -9.35 -29.68 -6.87
C GLU A 47 -8.16 -30.67 -6.78
N ALA A 48 -7.74 -31.23 -7.91
CA ALA A 48 -6.59 -32.14 -7.96
C ALA A 48 -5.27 -31.44 -7.56
N GLN A 49 -5.18 -30.12 -7.69
CA GLN A 49 -4.02 -29.29 -7.34
C GLN A 49 -4.15 -28.58 -5.99
N ASN A 50 -5.13 -28.95 -5.19
CA ASN A 50 -5.43 -28.27 -3.93
C ASN A 50 -4.23 -28.19 -2.96
N ALA A 51 -3.31 -29.15 -3.03
CA ALA A 51 -2.10 -29.18 -2.21
C ALA A 51 -1.14 -28.01 -2.46
N ILE A 52 -1.14 -27.41 -3.66
CA ILE A 52 -0.29 -26.29 -4.07
C ILE A 52 -1.09 -25.00 -4.32
N THR A 53 -2.41 -25.02 -4.08
CA THR A 53 -3.29 -23.87 -4.38
C THR A 53 -3.45 -22.96 -3.18
N LEU A 54 -3.30 -21.65 -3.41
CA LEU A 54 -3.62 -20.56 -2.50
C LEU A 54 -4.70 -19.67 -3.11
N SER A 55 -5.57 -19.12 -2.28
CA SER A 55 -6.36 -17.97 -2.73
C SER A 55 -5.51 -16.70 -2.74
N ASP A 56 -5.82 -15.80 -3.63
CA ASP A 56 -5.17 -14.49 -3.78
C ASP A 56 -5.10 -13.69 -2.46
N LEU A 57 -6.17 -13.70 -1.66
CA LEU A 57 -6.21 -13.02 -0.35
C LEU A 57 -5.36 -13.71 0.74
N GLN A 58 -4.90 -14.94 0.52
CA GLN A 58 -4.02 -15.67 1.43
C GLN A 58 -2.53 -15.50 1.12
N VAL A 59 -2.19 -14.96 -0.05
CA VAL A 59 -0.80 -14.87 -0.52
C VAL A 59 0.07 -14.03 0.43
N VAL A 60 -0.43 -12.89 0.93
CA VAL A 60 0.33 -12.07 1.91
C VAL A 60 0.62 -12.83 3.18
N ASN A 61 -0.38 -13.52 3.74
CA ASN A 61 -0.19 -14.34 4.94
C ASN A 61 0.83 -15.47 4.70
N TRP A 62 0.76 -16.14 3.54
CA TRP A 62 1.71 -17.16 3.15
C TRP A 62 3.13 -16.60 3.02
N MET A 63 3.31 -15.49 2.32
CA MET A 63 4.62 -14.83 2.19
C MET A 63 5.23 -14.52 3.56
N LEU A 64 4.49 -13.83 4.41
CA LEU A 64 4.99 -13.34 5.70
C LEU A 64 5.23 -14.48 6.70
N SER A 65 4.44 -15.54 6.64
CA SER A 65 4.59 -16.67 7.57
C SER A 65 5.64 -17.69 7.16
N GLN A 66 6.06 -17.74 5.89
CA GLN A 66 6.95 -18.78 5.37
C GLN A 66 8.36 -18.30 5.05
N PHE A 67 8.56 -17.03 4.69
CA PHE A 67 9.79 -16.54 4.07
C PHE A 67 10.41 -15.38 4.84
N ALA A 68 11.75 -15.32 4.75
CA ALA A 68 12.55 -14.22 5.33
C ALA A 68 12.95 -13.19 4.29
N THR A 69 13.05 -13.56 3.01
CA THR A 69 13.58 -12.72 1.94
C THR A 69 12.64 -12.69 0.72
N ILE A 70 12.84 -11.67 -0.12
CA ILE A 70 12.15 -11.57 -1.41
C ILE A 70 12.54 -12.71 -2.35
N ASP A 71 13.81 -13.12 -2.35
CA ASP A 71 14.31 -14.19 -3.22
C ASP A 71 13.65 -15.53 -2.88
N GLU A 72 13.50 -15.85 -1.59
CA GLU A 72 12.76 -17.05 -1.15
C GLU A 72 11.30 -17.04 -1.65
N VAL A 73 10.64 -15.87 -1.60
CA VAL A 73 9.27 -15.72 -2.14
C VAL A 73 9.24 -15.96 -3.64
N ARG A 74 10.22 -15.39 -4.38
CA ARG A 74 10.31 -15.52 -5.84
C ARG A 74 10.48 -16.98 -6.26
N GLU A 75 11.35 -17.72 -5.60
CA GLU A 75 11.57 -19.14 -5.88
C GLU A 75 10.32 -19.97 -5.54
N ALA A 76 9.71 -19.70 -4.40
CA ALA A 76 8.60 -20.52 -3.92
C ALA A 76 7.30 -20.33 -4.70
N ILE A 77 7.04 -19.13 -5.24
CA ILE A 77 5.77 -18.82 -5.94
C ILE A 77 5.62 -19.58 -7.26
N GLU A 78 6.73 -19.99 -7.88
CA GLU A 78 6.71 -20.79 -9.11
C GLU A 78 6.05 -22.17 -8.89
N GLY A 79 6.11 -22.68 -7.66
CA GLY A 79 5.46 -23.93 -7.25
C GLY A 79 4.03 -23.76 -6.69
N VAL A 80 3.47 -22.55 -6.71
CA VAL A 80 2.17 -22.23 -6.11
C VAL A 80 1.17 -21.81 -7.19
N LYS A 81 0.00 -22.41 -7.14
CA LYS A 81 -1.15 -22.00 -7.94
C LYS A 81 -1.97 -20.98 -7.18
N VAL A 82 -2.05 -19.75 -7.70
CA VAL A 82 -2.91 -18.70 -7.14
C VAL A 82 -4.24 -18.69 -7.87
N VAL A 83 -5.33 -18.64 -7.09
CA VAL A 83 -6.70 -18.61 -7.62
C VAL A 83 -7.51 -17.50 -6.96
N SER A 84 -8.49 -16.96 -7.64
CA SER A 84 -9.44 -16.02 -7.05
C SER A 84 -10.44 -16.71 -6.14
N LEU A 85 -10.83 -16.05 -5.05
CA LEU A 85 -12.00 -16.46 -4.25
C LEU A 85 -13.32 -16.05 -4.89
N ASP A 86 -13.31 -15.16 -5.85
CA ASP A 86 -14.52 -14.72 -6.54
C ASP A 86 -15.04 -15.79 -7.50
N LYS A 87 -16.35 -15.70 -7.77
CA LYS A 87 -16.99 -16.55 -8.76
C LYS A 87 -16.38 -16.34 -10.15
N PRO A 88 -16.28 -17.39 -10.99
CA PRO A 88 -15.85 -17.26 -12.37
C PRO A 88 -16.55 -16.11 -13.11
N GLY A 89 -15.80 -15.31 -13.86
CA GLY A 89 -16.32 -14.16 -14.59
C GLY A 89 -16.32 -12.82 -13.84
N LYS A 90 -15.98 -12.78 -12.55
CA LYS A 90 -15.64 -11.53 -11.86
C LYS A 90 -14.13 -11.29 -11.95
N SER A 91 -13.76 -10.10 -12.38
CA SER A 91 -12.36 -9.69 -12.54
C SER A 91 -11.82 -9.00 -11.27
N SER A 92 -12.03 -9.62 -10.12
CA SER A 92 -11.50 -9.10 -8.84
C SER A 92 -10.15 -9.76 -8.57
N THR A 93 -9.11 -9.31 -9.27
CA THR A 93 -7.74 -9.75 -9.01
C THR A 93 -7.02 -8.74 -8.13
N VAL A 94 -5.94 -9.17 -7.51
CA VAL A 94 -5.01 -8.32 -6.75
C VAL A 94 -3.59 -8.52 -7.25
N HIS A 95 -2.72 -7.56 -6.98
CA HIS A 95 -1.28 -7.67 -7.13
C HIS A 95 -0.60 -7.29 -5.82
N TRP A 96 0.68 -7.58 -5.68
CA TRP A 96 1.35 -7.48 -4.39
C TRP A 96 2.62 -6.64 -4.46
N ARG A 97 2.83 -5.82 -3.43
CA ARG A 97 4.15 -5.29 -3.10
C ARG A 97 4.84 -6.21 -2.10
N ILE A 98 6.15 -6.35 -2.24
CA ILE A 98 7.01 -7.07 -1.31
C ILE A 98 8.21 -6.19 -1.02
N GLY A 99 8.61 -6.07 0.24
CA GLY A 99 9.77 -5.29 0.65
C GLY A 99 10.51 -5.93 1.81
N ASP A 100 11.79 -5.68 1.92
CA ASP A 100 12.63 -6.17 3.00
C ASP A 100 13.36 -5.04 3.75
N ALA A 101 13.96 -5.39 4.89
CA ALA A 101 14.70 -4.45 5.72
C ALA A 101 16.02 -3.96 5.09
N LYS A 102 16.44 -4.51 3.95
CA LYS A 102 17.61 -4.05 3.17
C LYS A 102 17.22 -2.93 2.19
N GLY A 103 15.93 -2.64 2.05
CA GLY A 103 15.39 -1.63 1.14
C GLY A 103 15.02 -2.17 -0.24
N ASN A 104 15.14 -3.47 -0.48
CA ASN A 104 14.67 -4.07 -1.72
C ASN A 104 13.15 -4.01 -1.79
N GLN A 105 12.62 -3.74 -2.98
CA GLN A 105 11.19 -3.68 -3.25
C GLN A 105 10.85 -4.35 -4.57
N MET A 106 9.82 -5.17 -4.55
CA MET A 106 9.33 -5.91 -5.72
C MET A 106 7.82 -5.76 -5.85
N VAL A 107 7.34 -5.84 -7.07
CA VAL A 107 5.93 -6.01 -7.40
C VAL A 107 5.74 -7.39 -8.00
N LEU A 108 4.72 -8.11 -7.54
CA LEU A 108 4.27 -9.39 -8.11
C LEU A 108 2.91 -9.19 -8.75
N GLU A 109 2.82 -9.52 -10.03
CA GLU A 109 1.58 -9.51 -10.80
C GLU A 109 1.37 -10.87 -11.48
N PHE A 110 0.13 -11.34 -11.53
CA PHE A 110 -0.23 -12.51 -12.31
C PHE A 110 -0.95 -12.09 -13.59
N VAL A 111 -0.34 -12.35 -14.73
CA VAL A 111 -0.89 -12.03 -16.04
C VAL A 111 -0.96 -13.31 -16.87
N GLY A 112 -2.18 -13.67 -17.30
CA GLY A 112 -2.38 -14.92 -18.04
C GLY A 112 -2.08 -16.19 -17.23
N GLY A 113 -2.18 -16.16 -15.92
CA GLY A 113 -1.86 -17.27 -15.02
C GLY A 113 -0.37 -17.36 -14.64
N VAL A 114 0.47 -16.52 -15.21
CA VAL A 114 1.92 -16.54 -15.00
C VAL A 114 2.34 -15.44 -13.99
N PRO A 115 3.18 -15.74 -12.97
CA PRO A 115 3.72 -14.73 -12.07
C PRO A 115 4.84 -13.91 -12.74
N TYR A 116 4.75 -12.59 -12.64
CA TYR A 116 5.78 -11.64 -13.06
C TYR A 116 6.29 -10.86 -11.86
N PHE A 117 7.61 -10.81 -11.69
CA PHE A 117 8.29 -9.99 -10.69
C PHE A 117 8.96 -8.78 -11.33
N TYR A 118 8.65 -7.62 -10.79
CA TYR A 118 9.25 -6.36 -11.23
C TYR A 118 10.00 -5.73 -10.06
N GLU A 119 11.28 -5.39 -10.27
CA GLU A 119 12.03 -4.57 -9.32
C GLU A 119 11.38 -3.18 -9.26
N ASN A 120 10.98 -2.76 -8.05
CA ASN A 120 10.27 -1.49 -7.86
C ASN A 120 11.22 -0.37 -7.45
N LYS A 121 12.02 0.15 -8.38
CA LYS A 121 12.95 1.27 -8.15
C LYS A 121 12.23 2.58 -7.80
N VAL A 122 11.03 2.79 -8.33
CA VAL A 122 10.18 3.94 -7.99
C VAL A 122 9.67 3.85 -6.56
N GLY A 123 9.46 2.62 -6.07
CA GLY A 123 8.97 2.34 -4.72
C GLY A 123 7.52 2.74 -4.51
N VAL A 124 6.71 2.64 -5.57
CA VAL A 124 5.28 2.97 -5.58
C VAL A 124 4.52 1.83 -6.21
N LEU A 125 3.34 1.55 -5.68
CA LEU A 125 2.33 0.69 -6.28
C LEU A 125 0.96 1.28 -5.97
N THR A 126 0.05 1.26 -6.94
CA THR A 126 -1.35 1.64 -6.77
C THR A 126 -2.26 0.47 -7.18
N ASN A 127 -3.00 0.61 -8.26
CA ASN A 127 -3.89 -0.40 -8.80
C ASN A 127 -3.64 -0.53 -10.31
N SER A 128 -4.68 -0.94 -11.08
CA SER A 128 -4.59 -0.99 -12.55
C SER A 128 -4.27 0.36 -13.19
N PRO A 129 -3.56 0.41 -14.33
CA PRO A 129 -2.98 -0.68 -15.11
C PRO A 129 -1.80 -1.39 -14.46
N ASP A 130 -1.13 -2.30 -15.21
CA ASP A 130 0.04 -3.04 -14.74
C ASP A 130 1.23 -2.13 -14.38
N PHE A 131 2.13 -2.66 -13.58
CA PHE A 131 3.27 -1.91 -13.07
C PHE A 131 4.20 -1.34 -14.17
N PRO A 132 4.56 -2.08 -15.24
CA PRO A 132 5.35 -1.53 -16.34
C PRO A 132 4.68 -0.34 -17.03
N TRP A 133 3.36 -0.38 -17.23
CA TRP A 133 2.61 0.74 -17.80
C TRP A 133 2.65 1.96 -16.88
N GLN A 134 2.45 1.77 -15.57
CA GLN A 134 2.52 2.86 -14.59
C GLN A 134 3.87 3.57 -14.60
N VAL A 135 4.96 2.79 -14.65
CA VAL A 135 6.33 3.34 -14.75
C VAL A 135 6.53 4.09 -16.07
N THR A 136 6.06 3.52 -17.19
CA THR A 136 6.15 4.16 -18.52
C THR A 136 5.38 5.48 -18.54
N ASN A 137 4.21 5.54 -17.91
CA ASN A 137 3.39 6.76 -17.85
C ASN A 137 4.09 7.93 -17.14
N LEU A 138 5.07 7.67 -16.26
CA LEU A 138 5.84 8.76 -15.63
C LEU A 138 6.57 9.65 -16.64
N ASN A 139 6.88 9.13 -17.84
CA ASN A 139 7.53 9.90 -18.90
C ASN A 139 6.68 11.10 -19.38
N ASN A 140 5.36 11.04 -19.24
CA ASN A 140 4.47 12.16 -19.55
C ASN A 140 4.64 13.34 -18.58
N TYR A 141 5.30 13.14 -17.45
CA TYR A 141 5.42 14.08 -16.34
C TYR A 141 6.88 14.50 -16.06
N VAL A 142 7.76 14.32 -17.03
CA VAL A 142 9.19 14.68 -16.93
C VAL A 142 9.42 16.19 -16.68
N ASN A 143 8.41 17.02 -16.97
CA ASN A 143 8.43 18.47 -16.73
C ASN A 143 8.17 18.86 -15.26
N LEU A 144 7.72 17.95 -14.42
CA LEU A 144 7.45 18.26 -13.02
C LEU A 144 8.75 18.57 -12.27
N TYR A 145 8.73 19.67 -11.53
CA TYR A 145 9.87 20.16 -10.79
C TYR A 145 9.46 20.58 -9.37
N PRO A 146 10.21 20.23 -8.31
CA PRO A 146 9.89 20.67 -6.94
C PRO A 146 10.25 22.15 -6.73
N GLY A 147 9.29 22.94 -6.26
CA GLY A 147 9.51 24.33 -5.92
C GLY A 147 9.00 25.33 -6.94
N ALA A 148 9.56 26.54 -6.91
CA ALA A 148 9.20 27.64 -7.78
C ALA A 148 9.93 27.58 -9.13
N VAL A 149 9.28 28.07 -10.17
CA VAL A 149 9.89 28.29 -11.49
C VAL A 149 10.34 29.75 -11.65
N THR A 150 11.28 29.98 -12.55
CA THR A 150 11.77 31.33 -12.85
C THR A 150 10.72 32.16 -13.61
N PRO A 151 10.55 33.44 -13.32
CA PRO A 151 9.76 34.35 -14.15
C PRO A 151 10.21 34.32 -15.62
N GLN A 152 9.27 34.49 -16.53
CA GLN A 152 9.52 34.47 -17.97
C GLN A 152 9.01 35.74 -18.66
N GLN A 153 9.57 36.07 -19.83
CA GLN A 153 9.15 37.18 -20.67
C GLN A 153 8.35 36.64 -21.86
N TRP A 154 7.08 37.08 -21.98
CA TRP A 154 6.22 36.73 -23.10
C TRP A 154 5.73 38.01 -23.76
N GLY A 155 6.19 38.32 -24.98
CA GLY A 155 5.73 39.49 -25.72
C GLY A 155 5.87 40.82 -24.98
N GLY A 156 6.90 41.02 -24.18
CA GLY A 156 7.12 42.23 -23.39
C GLY A 156 6.41 42.28 -22.03
N VAL A 157 5.71 41.21 -21.66
CA VAL A 157 5.09 41.04 -20.33
C VAL A 157 5.89 40.07 -19.49
N THR A 158 6.22 40.45 -18.25
CA THR A 158 6.85 39.53 -17.28
C THR A 158 5.78 38.66 -16.63
N ILE A 159 5.91 37.36 -16.79
CA ILE A 159 5.04 36.35 -16.17
C ILE A 159 5.73 35.80 -14.92
N PHE A 160 5.06 35.90 -13.79
CA PHE A 160 5.55 35.43 -12.50
C PHE A 160 4.83 34.14 -12.05
N PRO A 161 5.53 33.19 -11.36
CA PRO A 161 4.87 32.06 -10.79
C PRO A 161 3.94 32.43 -9.62
N PHE A 162 2.80 31.76 -9.50
CA PHE A 162 1.94 31.86 -8.33
C PHE A 162 2.45 30.91 -7.22
N GLY A 163 3.34 31.44 -6.36
CA GLY A 163 3.87 30.72 -5.21
C GLY A 163 4.96 29.69 -5.52
N ALA A 164 5.48 29.07 -4.45
CA ALA A 164 6.64 28.20 -4.51
C ALA A 164 6.37 26.79 -5.09
N GLY A 165 5.11 26.46 -5.34
CA GLY A 165 4.72 25.17 -5.90
C GLY A 165 4.49 25.16 -7.43
N ALA A 166 4.83 26.25 -8.13
CA ALA A 166 4.52 26.38 -9.55
C ALA A 166 5.22 25.34 -10.45
N GLY A 167 6.32 24.75 -9.98
CA GLY A 167 7.06 23.72 -10.72
C GLY A 167 6.34 22.39 -10.91
N PHE A 168 5.31 22.10 -10.12
CA PHE A 168 4.50 20.91 -10.34
C PHE A 168 3.10 21.19 -10.89
N HIS A 169 2.96 22.32 -11.57
CA HIS A 169 1.78 22.59 -12.38
C HIS A 169 1.60 21.51 -13.46
N GLY A 170 0.41 20.92 -13.52
CA GLY A 170 0.09 19.79 -14.40
C GLY A 170 0.21 18.41 -13.74
N ILE A 171 0.58 18.32 -12.44
CA ILE A 171 0.44 17.06 -11.70
C ILE A 171 -1.04 16.63 -11.67
N PRO A 172 -1.37 15.35 -11.95
CA PRO A 172 -2.77 14.94 -12.03
C PRO A 172 -3.41 14.94 -10.63
N GLY A 173 -4.61 15.54 -10.52
CA GLY A 173 -5.29 15.76 -9.23
C GLY A 173 -6.38 14.76 -8.88
N ASP A 174 -6.83 13.93 -9.83
CA ASP A 174 -7.91 12.97 -9.61
C ASP A 174 -7.46 11.75 -8.78
N VAL A 175 -8.42 10.91 -8.39
CA VAL A 175 -8.18 9.76 -7.51
C VAL A 175 -7.96 8.44 -8.25
N THR A 176 -7.89 8.45 -9.58
CA THR A 176 -7.61 7.23 -10.35
C THR A 176 -6.23 6.66 -10.04
N PRO A 177 -6.02 5.34 -10.17
CA PRO A 177 -4.73 4.73 -9.90
C PRO A 177 -3.54 5.35 -10.64
N PRO A 178 -3.62 5.65 -11.96
CA PRO A 178 -2.52 6.32 -12.66
C PRO A 178 -2.17 7.69 -12.10
N SER A 179 -3.18 8.50 -11.77
CA SER A 179 -2.98 9.83 -11.19
C SER A 179 -2.38 9.77 -9.79
N ARG A 180 -2.84 8.83 -8.98
CA ARG A 180 -2.25 8.58 -7.64
C ARG A 180 -0.80 8.09 -7.76
N PHE A 181 -0.50 7.21 -8.74
CA PHE A 181 0.85 6.71 -8.96
C PHE A 181 1.83 7.86 -9.28
N VAL A 182 1.47 8.73 -10.21
CA VAL A 182 2.30 9.91 -10.57
C VAL A 182 2.52 10.81 -9.36
N ARG A 183 1.45 11.17 -8.62
CA ARG A 183 1.59 12.06 -7.45
C ARG A 183 2.48 11.46 -6.37
N VAL A 184 2.26 10.21 -5.98
CA VAL A 184 3.06 9.61 -4.91
C VAL A 184 4.50 9.38 -5.35
N ALA A 185 4.74 9.04 -6.62
CA ALA A 185 6.09 8.92 -7.18
C ALA A 185 6.85 10.26 -7.09
N PHE A 186 6.21 11.35 -7.50
CA PHE A 186 6.78 12.69 -7.41
C PHE A 186 7.03 13.12 -5.97
N TYR A 187 6.05 12.98 -5.07
CA TYR A 187 6.20 13.36 -3.66
C TYR A 187 7.30 12.54 -2.95
N LYS A 188 7.37 11.23 -3.24
CA LYS A 188 8.42 10.38 -2.69
C LYS A 188 9.80 10.76 -3.21
N ALA A 189 9.92 11.01 -4.53
CA ALA A 189 11.21 11.37 -5.17
C ALA A 189 11.75 12.73 -4.70
N THR A 190 10.87 13.65 -4.29
CA THR A 190 11.23 14.99 -3.83
C THR A 190 11.28 15.12 -2.31
N ALA A 191 10.89 14.07 -1.58
CA ALA A 191 10.95 14.08 -0.12
C ALA A 191 12.41 14.15 0.37
N PRO A 192 12.69 14.97 1.39
CA PRO A 192 14.04 15.03 1.97
C PRO A 192 14.38 13.73 2.71
N VAL A 193 15.68 13.47 2.86
CA VAL A 193 16.15 12.41 3.76
C VAL A 193 15.81 12.80 5.20
N CYS A 194 15.04 11.96 5.87
CA CYS A 194 14.61 12.21 7.24
C CYS A 194 15.73 11.86 8.24
N PRO A 195 15.98 12.69 9.27
CA PRO A 195 17.04 12.44 10.27
C PRO A 195 16.82 11.18 11.10
N THR A 196 15.57 10.84 11.40
CA THR A 196 15.21 9.66 12.20
C THR A 196 14.16 8.80 11.51
N ALA A 197 14.06 7.53 11.93
CA ALA A 197 13.01 6.64 11.46
C ALA A 197 11.61 7.18 11.77
N TYR A 198 11.41 7.86 12.91
CA TYR A 198 10.12 8.42 13.26
C TYR A 198 9.76 9.62 12.38
N ASP A 199 10.73 10.48 12.04
CA ASP A 199 10.51 11.56 11.06
C ASP A 199 10.11 11.01 9.69
N ALA A 200 10.74 9.90 9.26
CA ALA A 200 10.37 9.21 8.03
C ALA A 200 8.94 8.66 8.06
N ILE A 201 8.49 8.13 9.21
CA ILE A 201 7.12 7.68 9.41
C ILE A 201 6.14 8.87 9.33
N LEU A 202 6.43 9.99 9.99
CA LEU A 202 5.59 11.19 9.92
C LEU A 202 5.52 11.73 8.49
N GLN A 203 6.66 11.82 7.79
CA GLN A 203 6.71 12.24 6.39
C GLN A 203 5.89 11.30 5.49
N SER A 204 5.93 9.98 5.76
CA SER A 204 5.11 9.01 5.02
C SER A 204 3.62 9.28 5.22
N PHE A 205 3.16 9.57 6.43
CA PHE A 205 1.77 9.97 6.69
C PHE A 205 1.40 11.30 6.02
N HIS A 206 2.31 12.30 6.00
CA HIS A 206 2.07 13.55 5.27
C HIS A 206 1.88 13.32 3.77
N ILE A 207 2.69 12.47 3.16
CA ILE A 207 2.53 12.06 1.75
C ILE A 207 1.19 11.33 1.58
N LEU A 208 0.91 10.32 2.39
CA LEU A 208 -0.27 9.48 2.27
C LEU A 208 -1.58 10.21 2.55
N ASN A 209 -1.58 11.29 3.34
CA ASN A 209 -2.76 12.15 3.55
C ASN A 209 -3.30 12.75 2.25
N ASN A 210 -2.46 12.90 1.22
CA ASN A 210 -2.90 13.36 -0.12
C ASN A 210 -3.68 12.28 -0.90
N PHE A 211 -3.78 11.09 -0.35
CA PHE A 211 -4.43 9.91 -0.93
C PHE A 211 -5.56 9.38 -0.03
N ASP A 212 -5.92 10.11 1.02
CA ASP A 212 -7.11 9.82 1.81
C ASP A 212 -8.35 10.11 0.96
N ILE A 213 -9.10 9.07 0.63
CA ILE A 213 -10.33 9.16 -0.16
C ILE A 213 -11.50 9.37 0.80
N PRO A 214 -12.17 10.54 0.78
CA PRO A 214 -13.36 10.78 1.59
C PRO A 214 -14.57 9.99 1.05
N ILE A 215 -15.53 9.72 1.93
CA ILE A 215 -16.80 9.11 1.53
C ILE A 215 -17.47 10.00 0.47
N GLY A 216 -17.91 9.39 -0.62
CA GLY A 216 -18.63 10.08 -1.70
C GLY A 216 -17.78 10.33 -2.95
N ILE A 217 -16.46 10.19 -2.91
CA ILE A 217 -15.57 10.41 -4.07
C ILE A 217 -15.50 9.15 -4.95
N GLU A 218 -15.33 7.99 -4.33
CA GLU A 218 -15.30 6.69 -5.02
C GLU A 218 -16.47 5.84 -4.57
N HIS A 219 -17.30 5.39 -5.49
CA HIS A 219 -18.34 4.38 -5.26
C HIS A 219 -18.77 3.76 -6.57
N ALA A 220 -19.24 2.52 -6.54
CA ALA A 220 -19.72 1.83 -7.72
C ALA A 220 -20.97 2.51 -8.30
N LEU A 221 -21.13 2.46 -9.64
CA LEU A 221 -22.30 3.00 -10.32
C LEU A 221 -23.59 2.41 -9.73
N GLY A 222 -24.52 3.29 -9.36
CA GLY A 222 -25.82 2.91 -8.78
C GLY A 222 -25.78 2.49 -7.32
N LYS A 223 -24.63 2.59 -6.63
CA LYS A 223 -24.52 2.38 -5.18
C LYS A 223 -24.43 3.70 -4.45
N ALA A 224 -24.95 3.74 -3.22
CA ALA A 224 -24.75 4.87 -2.33
C ALA A 224 -23.29 4.91 -1.84
N PRO A 225 -22.73 6.12 -1.62
CA PRO A 225 -21.42 6.27 -0.97
C PRO A 225 -21.40 5.63 0.41
N ASP A 226 -20.32 4.92 0.72
CA ASP A 226 -20.14 4.21 1.98
C ASP A 226 -18.69 4.21 2.45
N ILE A 227 -18.44 3.78 3.68
CA ILE A 227 -17.08 3.65 4.24
C ILE A 227 -16.20 2.66 3.45
N PRO A 228 -16.67 1.50 2.98
CA PRO A 228 -15.88 0.60 2.16
C PRO A 228 -15.31 1.22 0.87
N SER A 229 -15.94 2.27 0.36
CA SER A 229 -15.47 3.02 -0.83
C SER A 229 -14.50 4.15 -0.50
N ALA A 230 -14.18 4.37 0.78
CA ALA A 230 -13.28 5.41 1.27
C ALA A 230 -12.01 4.80 1.86
N THR A 231 -11.02 5.64 2.20
CA THR A 231 -9.82 5.19 2.92
C THR A 231 -10.19 4.79 4.34
N GLN A 232 -10.17 3.49 4.62
CA GLN A 232 -10.54 2.94 5.93
C GLN A 232 -9.40 3.04 6.95
N TRP A 233 -8.17 2.83 6.50
CA TRP A 233 -6.95 3.01 7.30
C TRP A 233 -5.79 3.45 6.42
N THR A 234 -4.79 4.04 7.06
CA THR A 234 -3.48 4.33 6.48
C THR A 234 -2.43 3.75 7.40
N SER A 235 -1.45 3.05 6.86
CA SER A 235 -0.36 2.45 7.63
C SER A 235 1.01 2.86 7.11
N ALA A 236 2.00 2.81 8.00
CA ALA A 236 3.42 2.94 7.68
C ALA A 236 4.22 1.91 8.47
N ILE A 237 5.13 1.20 7.81
CA ILE A 237 5.88 0.09 8.41
C ILE A 237 7.37 0.45 8.47
N ASP A 238 7.92 0.49 9.68
CA ASP A 238 9.35 0.57 9.92
C ASP A 238 9.94 -0.84 9.94
N LEU A 239 10.50 -1.25 8.80
CA LEU A 239 11.06 -2.60 8.61
C LEU A 239 12.30 -2.83 9.49
N THR A 240 13.09 -1.79 9.73
CA THR A 240 14.31 -1.88 10.54
C THR A 240 14.02 -2.10 12.01
N ASN A 241 13.07 -1.35 12.57
CA ASN A 241 12.71 -1.43 13.98
C ASN A 241 11.56 -2.38 14.27
N ARG A 242 10.97 -3.01 13.25
CA ARG A 242 9.82 -3.94 13.37
C ARG A 242 8.62 -3.28 14.03
N LYS A 243 8.19 -2.15 13.47
CA LYS A 243 7.04 -1.41 13.97
C LYS A 243 6.02 -1.17 12.87
N VAL A 244 4.76 -1.34 13.20
CA VAL A 244 3.62 -1.01 12.33
C VAL A 244 2.90 0.18 12.93
N TYR A 245 2.82 1.27 12.18
CA TYR A 245 2.08 2.48 12.54
C TYR A 245 0.82 2.56 11.71
N TYR A 246 -0.27 3.04 12.29
CA TYR A 246 -1.53 3.18 11.56
C TYR A 246 -2.46 4.24 12.15
N LYS A 247 -3.30 4.79 11.33
CA LYS A 247 -4.51 5.57 11.65
C LYS A 247 -5.70 5.00 10.90
N THR A 248 -6.92 5.38 11.27
CA THR A 248 -8.15 4.89 10.63
C THR A 248 -9.08 6.04 10.29
N ALA A 249 -10.12 5.77 9.49
CA ALA A 249 -11.18 6.74 9.21
C ALA A 249 -11.87 7.27 10.47
N TYR A 250 -11.88 6.50 11.55
CA TYR A 250 -12.54 6.87 12.81
C TYR A 250 -11.58 7.47 13.85
N ASN A 251 -10.27 7.33 13.65
CA ASN A 251 -9.27 7.83 14.60
C ASN A 251 -7.98 8.21 13.88
N ASN A 252 -7.75 9.52 13.76
CA ASN A 252 -6.57 10.09 13.10
C ASN A 252 -5.29 10.06 13.95
N ASN A 253 -5.36 9.65 15.23
CA ASN A 253 -4.16 9.48 16.03
C ASN A 253 -3.32 8.31 15.49
N ILE A 254 -2.04 8.55 15.26
CA ILE A 254 -1.10 7.51 14.85
C ILE A 254 -0.86 6.57 16.02
N ARG A 255 -1.18 5.30 15.83
CA ARG A 255 -0.96 4.20 16.79
C ARG A 255 0.19 3.33 16.32
N CYS A 256 0.87 2.66 17.24
CA CYS A 256 2.05 1.87 16.93
C CYS A 256 1.98 0.49 17.59
N ILE A 257 2.24 -0.55 16.80
CA ILE A 257 2.48 -1.92 17.26
C ILE A 257 3.97 -2.19 17.13
N SER A 258 4.64 -2.51 18.23
CA SER A 258 6.06 -2.89 18.22
C SER A 258 6.20 -4.39 18.34
N MET A 259 6.66 -5.04 17.27
CA MET A 259 6.83 -6.50 17.23
C MET A 259 7.90 -6.99 18.21
N LYS A 260 8.91 -6.17 18.53
CA LYS A 260 9.91 -6.49 19.57
C LYS A 260 9.34 -6.72 20.97
N LYS A 261 8.07 -6.33 21.20
CA LYS A 261 7.34 -6.56 22.44
C LYS A 261 6.47 -7.83 22.40
N ILE A 262 6.48 -8.56 21.32
CA ILE A 262 5.70 -9.79 21.12
C ILE A 262 6.65 -10.98 21.17
N ASP A 263 6.38 -11.90 22.09
CA ASP A 263 7.06 -13.21 22.16
C ASP A 263 6.31 -14.18 21.26
N PHE A 264 6.78 -14.32 20.01
CA PHE A 264 6.12 -15.14 19.00
C PHE A 264 6.18 -16.65 19.31
N ASP A 265 7.10 -17.09 20.15
CA ASP A 265 7.15 -18.50 20.59
C ASP A 265 6.01 -18.86 21.56
N LYS A 266 5.47 -17.84 22.26
CA LYS A 266 4.44 -18.03 23.30
C LYS A 266 3.08 -17.49 22.91
N VAL A 267 3.03 -16.44 22.08
CA VAL A 267 1.75 -15.81 21.73
C VAL A 267 0.92 -16.75 20.85
N LYS A 268 -0.35 -16.90 21.20
CA LYS A 268 -1.32 -17.54 20.31
C LYS A 268 -1.83 -16.53 19.30
N TYR A 269 -2.33 -17.03 18.17
CA TYR A 269 -2.99 -16.20 17.18
C TYR A 269 -4.09 -15.34 17.83
N GLN A 270 -4.05 -14.04 17.57
CA GLN A 270 -4.98 -13.05 18.11
C GLN A 270 -5.43 -12.10 16.99
N SER A 271 -6.68 -11.68 17.04
CA SER A 271 -7.24 -10.69 16.10
C SER A 271 -8.04 -9.67 16.91
N TYR A 272 -7.77 -8.40 16.66
CA TYR A 272 -8.41 -7.26 17.31
C TYR A 272 -8.94 -6.29 16.27
N PRO A 273 -10.08 -5.62 16.53
CA PRO A 273 -10.51 -4.51 15.70
C PRO A 273 -9.46 -3.38 15.77
N LEU A 274 -9.25 -2.67 14.66
CA LEU A 274 -8.33 -1.52 14.62
C LEU A 274 -8.77 -0.41 15.56
N ASP A 275 -10.08 -0.23 15.72
CA ASP A 275 -10.69 0.70 16.64
C ASP A 275 -11.59 -0.05 17.64
N LYS A 276 -11.43 0.25 18.94
CA LYS A 276 -12.37 -0.24 19.96
C LYS A 276 -13.73 0.47 19.86
N GLU A 277 -13.70 1.75 19.51
CA GLU A 277 -14.85 2.59 19.31
C GLU A 277 -14.73 3.29 17.96
N LEU A 278 -15.82 3.31 17.19
CA LEU A 278 -15.88 3.96 15.88
C LEU A 278 -16.07 5.48 16.01
N LYS A 279 -15.39 6.07 16.98
CA LYS A 279 -15.46 7.51 17.26
C LYS A 279 -14.17 7.99 17.93
N GLN A 280 -13.54 8.99 17.34
CA GLN A 280 -12.44 9.71 17.97
C GLN A 280 -12.99 10.80 18.88
N PRO A 281 -12.62 10.84 20.18
CA PRO A 281 -13.00 11.94 21.05
C PRO A 281 -12.30 13.23 20.60
N CYS A 282 -13.04 14.34 20.57
CA CYS A 282 -12.45 15.67 20.44
C CYS A 282 -11.70 16.03 21.71
N LEU A 283 -10.45 16.45 21.53
CA LEU A 283 -9.69 17.06 22.61
C LEU A 283 -10.11 18.53 22.75
N LEU A 284 -10.81 18.85 23.84
CA LEU A 284 -11.20 20.22 24.14
C LEU A 284 -10.08 20.87 24.99
N TYR A 285 -9.39 21.82 24.40
CA TYR A 285 -8.47 22.69 25.14
C TYR A 285 -9.23 23.96 25.55
N THR A 286 -10.01 23.84 26.59
CA THR A 286 -10.58 25.02 27.28
C THR A 286 -9.66 25.36 28.43
N SER A 287 -8.60 26.12 28.21
CA SER A 287 -7.93 26.87 29.29
C SER A 287 -8.83 28.04 29.63
N PRO A 288 -9.23 28.25 30.91
CA PRO A 288 -9.56 29.61 31.33
C PRO A 288 -8.32 30.45 31.03
N SER A 289 -8.48 31.53 30.27
CA SER A 289 -7.43 32.54 30.16
C SER A 289 -6.94 32.93 31.56
N PRO A 290 -5.61 33.02 31.74
CA PRO A 290 -5.06 33.52 33.01
C PRO A 290 -5.55 34.90 33.29
#